data_129e5ac7452a8f31606feb2833b8a636
#
_entry.id   129e5ac7452a8f31606feb2833b8a636
#
_cell.length_a   1.000
_cell.length_b   1.000
_cell.length_c   1.000
_cell.angle_alpha   90.00
_cell.angle_beta   90.00
_cell.angle_gamma   90.00
#
_symmetry.space_group_name_H-M   'P 1'
#
loop_
_entity.id
_entity.type
_entity.pdbx_description
1 polymer ?
#
loop_
_entity_poly.entity_id
_entity_poly.type
_entity_poly.pdbx_seq_one_letter_code
_entity_poly.pdbx_strand_id
1 'polypeptide(L)'
;MPFELTVRYSIPLTPLTDVDEVLREFLSQIGYLSEGADPEATDGSVAYRLMRDCLLRHPDRLWYPEELTAVLKTSKPTVYRHLNRLKALDLLEEVSEAQEGGKGRKGFRLRYGNLGRAWDFVEANAQNALKRYRETVDHLGRLLEDERKPTVPPSSSKGKPSS
;
A
#
# COMPACT_ATOMS: atom_id res chain seq x y z
N MET A 1 4.74 10.28 0.50
CA MET A 1 4.44 9.27 -0.53
C MET A 1 3.01 8.79 -0.36
N PRO A 2 2.22 8.79 -1.42
CA PRO A 2 0.83 8.34 -1.30
C PRO A 2 0.75 6.85 -0.99
N PHE A 3 -0.26 6.50 -0.22
CA PHE A 3 -0.57 5.11 0.08
C PHE A 3 -1.17 4.43 -1.15
N GLU A 4 -0.66 3.28 -1.52
CA GLU A 4 -1.16 2.50 -2.63
C GLU A 4 -1.30 1.05 -2.22
N LEU A 5 -2.50 0.50 -2.38
CA LEU A 5 -2.80 -0.89 -2.10
C LEU A 5 -3.69 -1.42 -3.21
N THR A 6 -3.30 -2.54 -3.81
CA THR A 6 -4.17 -3.25 -4.74
C THR A 6 -5.08 -4.17 -3.93
N VAL A 7 -6.38 -4.11 -4.21
CA VAL A 7 -7.36 -4.98 -3.57
C VAL A 7 -8.10 -5.73 -4.67
N ARG A 8 -8.05 -7.06 -4.60
CA ARG A 8 -8.70 -7.94 -5.57
C ARG A 8 -9.52 -8.97 -4.84
N TYR A 9 -10.56 -9.46 -5.48
CA TYR A 9 -11.29 -10.60 -4.93
C TYR A 9 -10.34 -11.78 -4.90
N SER A 10 -10.25 -12.42 -3.75
CA SER A 10 -9.40 -13.60 -3.58
C SER A 10 -10.01 -14.50 -2.52
N ILE A 11 -9.67 -15.77 -2.63
CA ILE A 11 -10.02 -16.72 -1.58
C ILE A 11 -8.93 -16.69 -0.52
N PRO A 12 -9.26 -17.02 0.73
CA PRO A 12 -8.24 -17.11 1.76
C PRO A 12 -7.17 -18.16 1.41
N LEU A 13 -5.93 -17.84 1.71
CA LEU A 13 -4.79 -18.73 1.44
C LEU A 13 -4.51 -19.68 2.61
N THR A 14 -5.36 -19.69 3.61
CA THR A 14 -5.19 -20.50 4.82
C THR A 14 -5.05 -22.01 4.58
N PRO A 15 -5.64 -22.61 3.51
CA PRO A 15 -5.40 -24.00 3.22
C PRO A 15 -3.98 -24.32 2.72
N LEU A 16 -3.24 -23.31 2.25
CA LEU A 16 -1.87 -23.49 1.79
C LEU A 16 -0.93 -23.45 2.99
N THR A 17 0.08 -24.30 2.98
CA THR A 17 1.03 -24.42 4.09
C THR A 17 2.47 -24.11 3.70
N ASP A 18 2.77 -24.01 2.41
CA ASP A 18 4.10 -23.64 1.97
C ASP A 18 4.28 -22.12 2.07
N VAL A 19 5.24 -21.70 2.87
CA VAL A 19 5.50 -20.27 3.12
C VAL A 19 5.74 -19.50 1.83
N ASP A 20 6.54 -20.04 0.93
CA ASP A 20 6.88 -19.32 -0.30
C ASP A 20 5.69 -19.21 -1.24
N GLU A 21 4.85 -20.23 -1.31
CA GLU A 21 3.63 -20.20 -2.10
C GLU A 21 2.66 -19.14 -1.56
N VAL A 22 2.40 -19.15 -0.26
CA VAL A 22 1.52 -18.19 0.39
C VAL A 22 2.05 -16.77 0.22
N LEU A 23 3.36 -16.60 0.41
CA LEU A 23 3.97 -15.27 0.32
C LEU A 23 3.90 -14.72 -1.10
N ARG A 24 4.22 -15.54 -2.12
CA ARG A 24 4.13 -15.09 -3.51
C ARG A 24 2.71 -14.63 -3.86
N GLU A 25 1.73 -15.44 -3.48
CA GLU A 25 0.33 -15.12 -3.76
C GLU A 25 -0.10 -13.84 -3.05
N PHE A 26 0.24 -13.72 -1.76
CA PHE A 26 -0.10 -12.54 -0.98
C PHE A 26 0.53 -11.27 -1.57
N LEU A 27 1.82 -11.31 -1.88
CA LEU A 27 2.52 -10.15 -2.43
C LEU A 27 2.00 -9.74 -3.80
N SER A 28 1.53 -10.72 -4.59
CA SER A 28 0.86 -10.42 -5.86
C SER A 28 -0.51 -9.78 -5.64
N GLN A 29 -1.27 -10.30 -4.67
CA GLN A 29 -2.61 -9.77 -4.36
C GLN A 29 -2.57 -8.31 -3.94
N ILE A 30 -1.56 -7.91 -3.16
CA ILE A 30 -1.45 -6.52 -2.68
C ILE A 30 -0.74 -5.59 -3.65
N GLY A 31 -0.29 -6.10 -4.79
CA GLY A 31 0.29 -5.28 -5.85
C GLY A 31 1.79 -5.08 -5.78
N TYR A 32 2.49 -5.79 -4.88
CA TYR A 32 3.95 -5.68 -4.78
C TYR A 32 4.65 -6.50 -5.86
N LEU A 33 4.21 -7.71 -6.11
CA LEU A 33 4.73 -8.55 -7.18
C LEU A 33 3.81 -8.55 -8.38
N SER A 34 4.37 -8.83 -9.55
CA SER A 34 3.60 -8.95 -10.78
C SER A 34 2.75 -10.21 -10.75
N GLU A 35 1.51 -10.09 -11.23
CA GLU A 35 0.59 -11.22 -11.31
C GLU A 35 1.01 -12.18 -12.42
N GLY A 36 0.88 -13.48 -12.17
CA GLY A 36 1.12 -14.50 -13.18
C GLY A 36 2.57 -14.77 -13.53
N ALA A 37 3.52 -14.27 -12.73
CA ALA A 37 4.92 -14.53 -12.97
C ALA A 37 5.28 -15.98 -12.62
N ASP A 38 6.28 -16.53 -13.34
CA ASP A 38 6.79 -17.86 -13.07
C ASP A 38 7.32 -17.92 -11.62
N PRO A 39 6.92 -18.90 -10.80
CA PRO A 39 7.39 -19.02 -9.42
C PRO A 39 8.90 -19.05 -9.27
N GLU A 40 9.62 -19.76 -10.16
CA GLU A 40 11.09 -19.80 -10.09
C GLU A 40 11.70 -18.44 -10.36
N ALA A 41 11.20 -17.73 -11.35
CA ALA A 41 11.67 -16.39 -11.66
C ALA A 41 11.32 -15.42 -10.53
N THR A 42 10.15 -15.57 -9.90
CA THR A 42 9.73 -14.75 -8.78
C THR A 42 10.61 -14.96 -7.56
N ASP A 43 10.89 -16.20 -7.20
CA ASP A 43 11.71 -16.56 -6.04
C ASP A 43 13.13 -16.01 -6.16
N GLY A 44 13.66 -15.92 -7.37
CA GLY A 44 14.98 -15.35 -7.63
C GLY A 44 14.99 -13.84 -7.78
N SER A 45 13.83 -13.18 -7.83
CA SER A 45 13.76 -11.74 -8.07
C SER A 45 14.25 -10.95 -6.86
N VAL A 46 14.77 -9.75 -7.13
CA VAL A 46 15.20 -8.84 -6.08
C VAL A 46 14.02 -8.46 -5.18
N ALA A 47 12.87 -8.20 -5.79
CA ALA A 47 11.65 -7.82 -5.04
C ALA A 47 11.26 -8.88 -4.01
N TYR A 48 11.18 -10.13 -4.44
CA TYR A 48 10.81 -11.24 -3.57
C TYR A 48 11.86 -11.49 -2.49
N ARG A 49 13.13 -11.51 -2.88
CA ARG A 49 14.23 -11.76 -1.96
C ARG A 49 14.37 -10.67 -0.90
N LEU A 50 14.14 -9.42 -1.28
CA LEU A 50 14.11 -8.32 -0.31
C LEU A 50 13.07 -8.59 0.77
N MET A 51 11.86 -8.97 0.38
CA MET A 51 10.79 -9.24 1.32
C MET A 51 11.05 -10.51 2.13
N ARG A 52 11.37 -11.61 1.46
CA ARG A 52 11.51 -12.93 2.07
C ARG A 52 12.76 -13.08 2.92
N ASP A 53 13.91 -12.74 2.34
CA ASP A 53 15.21 -13.03 2.97
C ASP A 53 15.67 -11.93 3.91
N CYS A 54 15.26 -10.70 3.69
CA CYS A 54 15.68 -9.56 4.51
C CYS A 54 14.59 -9.15 5.50
N LEU A 55 13.48 -8.64 5.01
CA LEU A 55 12.49 -8.00 5.86
C LEU A 55 11.70 -8.98 6.73
N LEU A 56 11.26 -10.10 6.18
CA LEU A 56 10.49 -11.08 6.95
C LEU A 56 11.36 -11.99 7.78
N ARG A 57 12.56 -12.30 7.29
CA ARG A 57 13.48 -13.15 8.03
C ARG A 57 14.06 -12.46 9.24
N HIS A 58 14.25 -11.14 9.15
CA HIS A 58 14.79 -10.32 10.23
C HIS A 58 13.88 -9.10 10.43
N PRO A 59 12.68 -9.30 10.97
CA PRO A 59 11.64 -8.26 10.93
C PRO A 59 11.94 -7.02 11.76
N ASP A 60 12.75 -7.14 12.80
CA ASP A 60 13.12 -6.03 13.65
C ASP A 60 14.48 -5.41 13.32
N ARG A 61 15.18 -5.98 12.35
CA ARG A 61 16.47 -5.46 11.92
C ARG A 61 16.28 -4.23 11.02
N LEU A 62 17.09 -3.21 11.29
CA LEU A 62 17.16 -2.02 10.45
C LEU A 62 18.13 -2.27 9.30
N TRP A 63 17.66 -2.16 8.07
CA TRP A 63 18.44 -2.39 6.88
C TRP A 63 18.82 -1.09 6.21
N TYR A 64 20.09 -0.97 5.80
CA TYR A 64 20.57 0.19 5.08
C TYR A 64 20.70 -0.14 3.60
N PRO A 65 20.45 0.82 2.70
CA PRO A 65 20.48 0.55 1.25
C PRO A 65 21.79 -0.10 0.78
N GLU A 66 22.93 0.31 1.34
CA GLU A 66 24.23 -0.26 0.97
C GLU A 66 24.34 -1.74 1.35
N GLU A 67 23.78 -2.13 2.50
CA GLU A 67 23.74 -3.52 2.89
C GLU A 67 22.85 -4.33 1.95
N LEU A 68 21.71 -3.76 1.58
CA LEU A 68 20.77 -4.42 0.68
C LEU A 68 21.36 -4.63 -0.72
N THR A 69 22.10 -3.65 -1.24
CA THR A 69 22.77 -3.81 -2.53
C THR A 69 23.76 -4.98 -2.50
N ALA A 70 24.48 -5.13 -1.40
CA ALA A 70 25.45 -6.21 -1.25
C ALA A 70 24.76 -7.57 -1.10
N VAL A 71 23.76 -7.67 -0.25
CA VAL A 71 23.05 -8.92 0.03
C VAL A 71 22.26 -9.39 -1.20
N LEU A 72 21.57 -8.45 -1.85
CA LEU A 72 20.71 -8.77 -2.99
C LEU A 72 21.47 -8.76 -4.33
N LYS A 73 22.72 -8.36 -4.31
CA LYS A 73 23.59 -8.30 -5.51
C LYS A 73 22.93 -7.53 -6.63
N THR A 74 22.52 -6.31 -6.33
CA THR A 74 21.84 -5.45 -7.28
C THR A 74 22.28 -4.00 -7.10
N SER A 75 21.79 -3.11 -7.95
CA SER A 75 22.13 -1.70 -7.90
C SER A 75 21.32 -0.95 -6.84
N LYS A 76 21.86 0.17 -6.38
CA LYS A 76 21.19 1.05 -5.43
C LYS A 76 19.84 1.57 -5.95
N PRO A 77 19.74 2.03 -7.21
CA PRO A 77 18.43 2.43 -7.75
C PRO A 77 17.39 1.32 -7.72
N THR A 78 17.78 0.08 -8.00
CA THR A 78 16.87 -1.06 -7.95
C THR A 78 16.38 -1.29 -6.52
N VAL A 79 17.27 -1.23 -5.53
CA VAL A 79 16.91 -1.36 -4.14
C VAL A 79 15.89 -0.28 -3.74
N TYR A 80 16.16 0.98 -4.06
CA TYR A 80 15.26 2.07 -3.74
C TYR A 80 13.90 1.94 -4.41
N ARG A 81 13.86 1.44 -5.64
CA ARG A 81 12.60 1.23 -6.35
C ARG A 81 11.69 0.28 -5.58
N HIS A 82 12.24 -0.83 -5.08
CA HIS A 82 11.45 -1.81 -4.32
C HIS A 82 11.14 -1.31 -2.92
N LEU A 83 12.08 -0.62 -2.26
CA LEU A 83 11.81 -0.01 -0.96
C LEU A 83 10.66 1.01 -1.05
N ASN A 84 10.65 1.82 -2.11
CA ASN A 84 9.61 2.81 -2.31
C ASN A 84 8.24 2.18 -2.54
N ARG A 85 8.19 1.04 -3.24
CA ARG A 85 6.94 0.31 -3.42
C ARG A 85 6.41 -0.22 -2.08
N LEU A 86 7.28 -0.75 -1.25
CA LEU A 86 6.90 -1.24 0.08
C LEU A 86 6.50 -0.10 1.01
N LYS A 87 7.13 1.07 0.88
CA LYS A 87 6.74 2.26 1.62
C LYS A 87 5.35 2.74 1.19
N ALA A 88 5.05 2.69 -0.10
CA ALA A 88 3.73 3.06 -0.60
C ALA A 88 2.62 2.14 -0.07
N LEU A 89 2.96 0.87 0.18
CA LEU A 89 2.05 -0.07 0.83
C LEU A 89 1.94 0.13 2.34
N ASP A 90 2.79 0.97 2.91
CA ASP A 90 2.91 1.21 4.36
C ASP A 90 3.36 0.00 5.18
N LEU A 91 3.91 -1.02 4.52
CA LEU A 91 4.49 -2.18 5.20
C LEU A 91 5.87 -1.89 5.78
N LEU A 92 6.55 -0.89 5.23
CA LEU A 92 7.91 -0.57 5.56
C LEU A 92 7.97 0.77 6.27
N GLU A 93 8.81 0.89 7.29
CA GLU A 93 9.09 2.17 7.92
C GLU A 93 10.55 2.56 7.71
N GLU A 94 10.76 3.87 7.61
CA GLU A 94 12.07 4.47 7.48
C GLU A 94 12.46 5.04 8.83
N VAL A 95 13.62 4.67 9.33
CA VAL A 95 14.11 5.11 10.61
C VAL A 95 15.44 5.83 10.41
N SER A 96 15.55 7.05 10.96
CA SER A 96 16.78 7.80 10.89
C SER A 96 17.56 7.59 12.19
N GLU A 97 18.82 7.17 12.06
CA GLU A 97 19.71 7.05 13.19
C GLU A 97 20.72 8.20 13.14
N ALA A 98 20.88 8.89 14.27
CA ALA A 98 21.89 9.91 14.38
C ALA A 98 23.27 9.27 14.41
N GLN A 99 24.18 9.77 13.58
CA GLN A 99 25.57 9.34 13.61
C GLN A 99 26.44 10.41 14.26
N GLU A 100 27.51 9.96 14.94
CA GLU A 100 28.50 10.88 15.49
C GLU A 100 29.06 11.74 14.35
N GLY A 101 29.00 13.04 14.55
CA GLY A 101 29.64 13.99 13.67
C GLY A 101 28.85 14.38 12.43
N GLY A 102 27.56 14.12 12.34
CA GLY A 102 26.87 14.63 11.19
C GLY A 102 25.49 14.10 10.86
N LYS A 103 25.29 13.80 9.59
CA LYS A 103 23.98 13.47 9.04
C LYS A 103 23.49 12.13 9.54
N GLY A 104 22.24 12.08 9.89
CA GLY A 104 21.60 10.82 10.27
C GLY A 104 21.61 9.84 9.10
N ARG A 105 21.72 8.57 9.44
CA ARG A 105 21.66 7.48 8.47
C ARG A 105 20.27 6.93 8.45
N LYS A 106 19.72 6.75 7.24
CA LYS A 106 18.36 6.24 7.07
C LYS A 106 18.39 4.74 6.82
N GLY A 107 17.68 4.02 7.68
CA GLY A 107 17.51 2.59 7.53
C GLY A 107 16.05 2.23 7.35
N PHE A 108 15.79 1.02 6.92
CA PHE A 108 14.46 0.54 6.59
C PHE A 108 14.20 -0.79 7.28
N ARG A 109 12.99 -0.96 7.77
CA ARG A 109 12.57 -2.23 8.36
C ARG A 109 11.08 -2.42 8.18
N LEU A 110 10.63 -3.64 8.43
CA LEU A 110 9.21 -3.93 8.50
C LEU A 110 8.59 -3.06 9.59
N ARG A 111 7.47 -2.43 9.29
CA ARG A 111 6.83 -1.51 10.25
C ARG A 111 6.57 -2.21 11.58
N TYR A 112 6.95 -1.56 12.67
CA TYR A 112 6.84 -2.09 14.04
C TYR A 112 7.63 -3.39 14.28
N GLY A 113 8.48 -3.81 13.32
CA GLY A 113 9.25 -5.05 13.45
C GLY A 113 8.39 -6.31 13.43
N ASN A 114 7.18 -6.24 12.90
CA ASN A 114 6.26 -7.37 12.93
C ASN A 114 5.24 -7.25 11.79
N LEU A 115 5.08 -8.33 11.01
CA LEU A 115 4.21 -8.31 9.84
C LEU A 115 2.74 -8.06 10.20
N GLY A 116 2.25 -8.72 11.23
CA GLY A 116 0.84 -8.55 11.65
C GLY A 116 0.53 -7.11 12.07
N ARG A 117 1.44 -6.51 12.83
CA ARG A 117 1.28 -5.13 13.28
C ARG A 117 1.44 -4.15 12.12
N ALA A 118 2.35 -4.45 11.19
CA ALA A 118 2.49 -3.65 9.97
C ALA A 118 1.19 -3.71 9.16
N TRP A 119 0.60 -4.89 9.04
CA TRP A 119 -0.65 -5.06 8.32
C TRP A 119 -1.82 -4.33 8.98
N ASP A 120 -1.88 -4.28 10.30
CA ASP A 120 -2.90 -3.50 11.01
C ASP A 120 -2.89 -2.04 10.55
N PHE A 121 -1.71 -1.49 10.36
CA PHE A 121 -1.55 -0.12 9.86
C PHE A 121 -2.02 0.02 8.42
N VAL A 122 -1.66 -0.92 7.56
CA VAL A 122 -2.08 -0.96 6.16
C VAL A 122 -3.61 -1.06 6.07
N GLU A 123 -4.19 -1.95 6.86
CA GLU A 123 -5.64 -2.15 6.88
C GLU A 123 -6.37 -0.90 7.33
N ALA A 124 -5.88 -0.24 8.37
CA ALA A 124 -6.47 1.02 8.85
C ALA A 124 -6.43 2.10 7.77
N ASN A 125 -5.31 2.21 7.04
CA ASN A 125 -5.18 3.16 5.94
C ASN A 125 -6.15 2.83 4.79
N ALA A 126 -6.31 1.55 4.47
CA ALA A 126 -7.24 1.12 3.44
C ALA A 126 -8.69 1.45 3.83
N GLN A 127 -9.05 1.18 5.08
CA GLN A 127 -10.38 1.49 5.59
C GLN A 127 -10.65 2.99 5.57
N ASN A 128 -9.67 3.80 5.96
CA ASN A 128 -9.79 5.26 5.91
C ASN A 128 -9.96 5.77 4.46
N ALA A 129 -9.24 5.19 3.52
CA ALA A 129 -9.37 5.54 2.11
C ALA A 129 -10.78 5.21 1.60
N LEU A 130 -11.30 4.01 1.93
CA LEU A 130 -12.64 3.61 1.55
C LEU A 130 -13.71 4.52 2.15
N LYS A 131 -13.51 4.95 3.40
CA LYS A 131 -14.42 5.87 4.06
C LYS A 131 -14.48 7.22 3.32
N ARG A 132 -13.33 7.72 2.89
CA ARG A 132 -13.28 8.97 2.11
C ARG A 132 -13.95 8.81 0.75
N TYR A 133 -13.76 7.66 0.11
CA TYR A 133 -14.47 7.37 -1.14
C TYR A 133 -15.97 7.31 -0.93
N ARG A 134 -16.43 6.73 0.19
CA ARG A 134 -17.86 6.71 0.52
C ARG A 134 -18.41 8.14 0.63
N GLU A 135 -17.69 9.01 1.33
CA GLU A 135 -18.08 10.41 1.43
C GLU A 135 -18.18 11.08 0.05
N THR A 136 -17.23 10.79 -0.82
CA THR A 136 -17.24 11.31 -2.20
C THR A 136 -18.41 10.77 -2.99
N VAL A 137 -18.69 9.46 -2.88
CA VAL A 137 -19.82 8.84 -3.58
C VAL A 137 -21.14 9.44 -3.11
N ASP A 138 -21.31 9.63 -1.81
CA ASP A 138 -22.53 10.24 -1.26
C ASP A 138 -22.68 11.68 -1.73
N HIS A 139 -21.59 12.44 -1.74
CA HIS A 139 -21.59 13.81 -2.22
C HIS A 139 -21.93 13.87 -3.71
N LEU A 140 -21.30 13.00 -4.52
CA LEU A 140 -21.58 12.92 -5.95
C LEU A 140 -23.05 12.57 -6.21
N GLY A 141 -23.61 11.64 -5.42
CA GLY A 141 -25.02 11.28 -5.52
C GLY A 141 -25.92 12.49 -5.28
N ARG A 142 -25.61 13.31 -4.29
CA ARG A 142 -26.38 14.54 -4.01
C ARG A 142 -26.27 15.55 -5.15
N LEU A 143 -25.07 15.73 -5.69
CA LEU A 143 -24.85 16.65 -6.81
C LEU A 143 -25.62 16.20 -8.05
N LEU A 144 -25.58 14.92 -8.36
CA LEU A 144 -26.30 14.38 -9.51
C LEU A 144 -27.81 14.48 -9.35
N GLU A 145 -28.31 14.26 -8.12
CA GLU A 145 -29.72 14.42 -7.83
C GLU A 145 -30.17 15.87 -8.02
N ASP A 146 -29.40 16.81 -7.52
CA ASP A 146 -29.67 18.23 -7.70
C ASP A 146 -29.66 18.63 -9.18
N GLU A 147 -28.73 18.07 -9.96
CA GLU A 147 -28.66 18.32 -11.38
C GLU A 147 -29.89 17.82 -12.12
N ARG A 148 -30.48 16.70 -11.66
CA ARG A 148 -31.67 16.13 -12.30
C ARG A 148 -32.96 16.79 -11.89
N LYS A 149 -32.98 17.57 -10.79
CA LYS A 149 -34.19 18.26 -10.37
C LYS A 149 -34.56 19.32 -11.40
N PRO A 150 -35.82 19.40 -11.79
CA PRO A 150 -36.23 20.47 -12.71
C PRO A 150 -36.00 21.85 -12.04
N THR A 151 -35.47 22.78 -12.81
CA THR A 151 -35.28 24.12 -12.34
C THR A 151 -36.64 24.79 -12.31
N VAL A 152 -37.14 25.10 -11.12
CA VAL A 152 -38.40 25.80 -10.99
C VAL A 152 -38.10 27.25 -10.81
N PRO A 153 -38.50 28.12 -11.74
CA PRO A 153 -38.28 29.53 -11.56
C PRO A 153 -38.99 30.04 -10.29
N PRO A 154 -38.37 30.88 -9.51
CA PRO A 154 -39.02 31.39 -8.32
C PRO A 154 -40.35 32.08 -8.60
N SER A 155 -40.43 32.69 -9.75
CA SER A 155 -41.67 33.37 -10.13
C SER A 155 -42.83 32.42 -10.32
N SER A 156 -42.56 31.18 -10.73
CA SER A 156 -43.64 30.23 -10.94
C SER A 156 -44.29 29.80 -9.63
N SER A 157 -43.51 29.79 -8.57
CA SER A 157 -44.06 29.39 -7.31
C SER A 157 -44.96 30.45 -6.71
N LYS A 158 -44.84 31.69 -7.25
CA LYS A 158 -45.60 32.72 -6.69
C LYS A 158 -46.81 32.88 -7.37
N GLY A 159 -46.98 32.39 -7.96
CA GLY A 159 -48.03 32.54 -8.54
C GLY A 159 -49.11 33.15 -8.26
N LYS A 160 -49.64 33.50 -8.15
CA LYS A 160 -50.52 33.90 -8.06
C LYS A 160 -51.36 34.39 -7.82
N PRO A 161 -51.62 34.80 -7.81
CA PRO A 161 -52.31 35.26 -7.43
C PRO A 161 -53.26 35.77 -7.70
N SER A 162 -53.74 35.82 -7.70
CA SER A 162 -54.44 36.19 -7.77
C SER A 162 -55.31 36.89 -7.73
N SER A 163 -55.49 37.14 -7.63
CA SER A 163 -56.20 37.96 -7.46
C SER A 163 -57.13 38.17 -7.28
#